data_9a23cbb163158ca1cc2ae8e21e2137f1
#
_entry.id   9a23cbb163158ca1cc2ae8e21e2137f1
#
_cell.length_a   1.000
_cell.length_b   1.000
_cell.length_c   1.000
_cell.angle_alpha   90.00
_cell.angle_beta   90.00
_cell.angle_gamma   90.00
#
_symmetry.space_group_name_H-M   'P 1'
#
loop_
_entity.id
_entity.type
_entity.pdbx_description
1 polymer ?
#
loop_
_entity_poly.entity_id
_entity_poly.type
_entity_poly.pdbx_seq_one_letter_code
_entity_poly.pdbx_strand_id
1 'polypeptide(L)'
;MSHGVHAVQHEVEHEIEHEKHGHGGGHGKGIIESINKKVALLIAVIALFLAFSETLGKSAQTAALSYNVEASNLWAFYQAKTIRQTAVQAATELLKFDRMKIDGETSPDALKKAMADRLDTWQKTVARYESEPRQREVRKEADLNPPYGEGRRELMALALAAERKRDTAMERYHHYEVASAAFQIGIVLASATVITGMIALTWLAVVLACGGLAFTAIGFFAPHAVHLF
;
A
#
# COMPACT_ATOMS: atom_id res chain seq x y z
N MET A 1 48.65 -13.47 60.61
CA MET A 1 47.62 -12.68 59.87
C MET A 1 46.63 -13.63 59.20
N SER A 2 45.77 -14.30 59.98
CA SER A 2 44.81 -15.29 59.43
C SER A 2 43.42 -15.23 60.07
N HIS A 3 43.07 -14.17 60.80
CA HIS A 3 41.77 -14.06 61.48
C HIS A 3 40.71 -13.23 60.71
N GLY A 4 41.10 -12.52 59.63
CA GLY A 4 40.19 -11.67 58.91
C GLY A 4 39.28 -12.38 57.85
N VAL A 5 39.76 -13.51 57.32
CA VAL A 5 39.07 -14.19 56.21
C VAL A 5 37.92 -15.07 56.73
N HIS A 6 38.06 -15.67 57.94
CA HIS A 6 36.98 -16.46 58.52
C HIS A 6 35.76 -15.64 58.99
N ALA A 7 35.98 -14.39 59.45
CA ALA A 7 34.91 -13.54 59.91
C ALA A 7 33.99 -13.11 58.73
N VAL A 8 34.59 -12.81 57.59
CA VAL A 8 33.82 -12.41 56.36
C VAL A 8 33.07 -13.61 55.82
N GLN A 9 33.61 -14.82 55.86
CA GLN A 9 32.86 -16.01 55.40
C GLN A 9 31.67 -16.33 56.31
N HIS A 10 31.78 -16.15 57.60
CA HIS A 10 30.65 -16.37 58.52
C HIS A 10 29.51 -15.34 58.35
N GLU A 11 29.89 -14.10 58.06
CA GLU A 11 28.89 -13.02 57.82
C GLU A 11 28.13 -13.22 56.52
N VAL A 12 28.81 -13.66 55.45
CA VAL A 12 28.16 -13.97 54.15
C VAL A 12 27.29 -15.23 54.24
N GLU A 13 27.69 -16.25 54.99
CA GLU A 13 26.87 -17.45 55.22
C GLU A 13 25.60 -17.10 56.04
N HIS A 14 25.70 -16.21 57.03
CA HIS A 14 24.58 -15.78 57.86
C HIS A 14 23.60 -14.91 57.07
N GLU A 15 24.05 -14.04 56.13
CA GLU A 15 23.17 -13.29 55.24
C GLU A 15 22.46 -14.22 54.28
N ILE A 16 23.13 -15.24 53.73
CA ILE A 16 22.51 -16.22 52.81
C ILE A 16 21.48 -17.10 53.53
N GLU A 17 21.69 -17.45 54.82
CA GLU A 17 20.70 -18.18 55.60
C GLU A 17 19.52 -17.32 56.03
N HIS A 18 19.69 -16.03 56.29
CA HIS A 18 18.58 -15.10 56.57
C HIS A 18 17.71 -14.81 55.33
N GLU A 19 18.28 -14.80 54.14
CA GLU A 19 17.49 -14.74 52.92
C GLU A 19 16.65 -15.99 52.63
N LYS A 20 17.13 -17.17 53.10
CA LYS A 20 16.36 -18.43 52.95
C LYS A 20 15.20 -18.58 53.92
N HIS A 21 15.21 -17.94 55.08
CA HIS A 21 14.14 -18.05 56.10
C HIS A 21 13.12 -16.91 56.06
N GLY A 22 13.26 -15.91 55.16
CA GLY A 22 12.26 -14.83 54.92
C GLY A 22 11.02 -15.23 54.14
N HIS A 23 10.72 -16.49 53.93
CA HIS A 23 9.59 -16.98 53.17
C HIS A 23 8.31 -17.25 54.01
N GLY A 24 7.92 -16.28 54.81
CA GLY A 24 6.60 -16.23 55.44
C GLY A 24 5.71 -15.18 54.79
N GLY A 25 5.17 -15.43 53.59
CA GLY A 25 4.29 -14.50 52.85
C GLY A 25 4.09 -14.89 51.40
N GLY A 26 4.21 -16.17 51.03
CA GLY A 26 4.45 -16.63 49.67
C GLY A 26 3.24 -16.79 48.76
N HIS A 27 1.99 -16.66 49.20
CA HIS A 27 0.86 -16.89 48.29
C HIS A 27 0.50 -15.66 47.43
N GLY A 28 0.68 -14.44 47.91
CA GLY A 28 0.41 -13.22 47.15
C GLY A 28 1.49 -12.91 46.11
N LYS A 29 2.78 -13.09 46.47
CA LYS A 29 3.90 -12.82 45.54
C LYS A 29 3.94 -13.77 44.34
N GLY A 30 3.68 -15.07 44.54
CA GLY A 30 3.65 -16.06 43.46
C GLY A 30 2.54 -15.85 42.46
N ILE A 31 1.36 -15.37 42.90
CA ILE A 31 0.23 -15.06 42.02
C ILE A 31 0.53 -13.81 41.17
N ILE A 32 1.06 -12.75 41.77
CA ILE A 32 1.43 -11.52 41.08
C ILE A 32 2.53 -11.79 40.04
N GLU A 33 3.55 -12.57 40.39
CA GLU A 33 4.63 -12.95 39.48
C GLU A 33 4.10 -13.80 38.30
N SER A 34 3.16 -14.71 38.54
CA SER A 34 2.51 -15.51 37.50
C SER A 34 1.68 -14.64 36.53
N ILE A 35 0.94 -13.65 37.08
CA ILE A 35 0.17 -12.70 36.25
C ILE A 35 1.10 -11.85 35.41
N ASN A 36 2.15 -11.29 35.97
CA ASN A 36 3.13 -10.48 35.26
C ASN A 36 3.78 -11.25 34.09
N LYS A 37 4.13 -12.52 34.30
CA LYS A 37 4.65 -13.39 33.23
C LYS A 37 3.67 -13.58 32.10
N LYS A 38 2.38 -13.77 32.39
CA LYS A 38 1.32 -13.89 31.36
C LYS A 38 1.11 -12.59 30.60
N VAL A 39 1.11 -11.45 31.29
CA VAL A 39 0.96 -10.13 30.67
C VAL A 39 2.18 -9.82 29.81
N ALA A 40 3.39 -10.14 30.25
CA ALA A 40 4.60 -9.98 29.45
C ALA A 40 4.56 -10.83 28.16
N LEU A 41 4.06 -12.08 28.25
CA LEU A 41 3.85 -12.91 27.07
C LEU A 41 2.81 -12.30 26.12
N LEU A 42 1.69 -11.78 26.67
CA LEU A 42 0.67 -11.08 25.88
C LEU A 42 1.26 -9.88 25.12
N ILE A 43 2.05 -9.04 25.80
CA ILE A 43 2.75 -7.91 25.18
C ILE A 43 3.62 -8.38 24.01
N ALA A 44 4.42 -9.45 24.21
CA ALA A 44 5.28 -9.99 23.18
C ALA A 44 4.49 -10.47 21.95
N VAL A 45 3.35 -11.12 22.17
CA VAL A 45 2.45 -11.58 21.09
C VAL A 45 1.84 -10.40 20.35
N ILE A 46 1.33 -9.39 21.07
CA ILE A 46 0.77 -8.18 20.42
C ILE A 46 1.86 -7.44 19.63
N ALA A 47 3.09 -7.34 20.17
CA ALA A 47 4.21 -6.69 19.48
C ALA A 47 4.60 -7.43 18.19
N LEU A 48 4.51 -8.77 18.16
CA LEU A 48 4.71 -9.55 16.94
C LEU A 48 3.66 -9.21 15.86
N PHE A 49 2.37 -9.16 16.24
CA PHE A 49 1.31 -8.79 15.32
C PHE A 49 1.40 -7.32 14.86
N LEU A 50 1.83 -6.43 15.75
CA LEU A 50 2.13 -5.05 15.40
C LEU A 50 3.21 -4.97 14.29
N ALA A 51 4.35 -5.64 14.50
CA ALA A 51 5.43 -5.65 13.52
C ALA A 51 4.98 -6.22 12.16
N PHE A 52 4.15 -7.26 12.19
CA PHE A 52 3.57 -7.84 10.98
C PHE A 52 2.62 -6.86 10.28
N SER A 53 1.70 -6.23 11.01
CA SER A 53 0.75 -5.24 10.47
C SER A 53 1.48 -4.02 9.88
N GLU A 54 2.50 -3.49 10.56
CA GLU A 54 3.33 -2.39 10.05
C GLU A 54 4.07 -2.76 8.75
N THR A 55 4.59 -3.98 8.67
CA THR A 55 5.27 -4.46 7.46
C THR A 55 4.31 -4.54 6.28
N LEU A 56 3.09 -5.08 6.50
CA LEU A 56 2.03 -5.11 5.48
C LEU A 56 1.58 -3.69 5.09
N GLY A 57 1.44 -2.80 6.06
CA GLY A 57 1.09 -1.39 5.84
C GLY A 57 2.12 -0.68 4.96
N LYS A 58 3.40 -0.79 5.28
CA LYS A 58 4.49 -0.22 4.47
C LYS A 58 4.50 -0.78 3.05
N SER A 59 4.27 -2.08 2.89
CA SER A 59 4.19 -2.73 1.58
C SER A 59 3.01 -2.17 0.77
N ALA A 60 1.82 -2.05 1.37
CA ALA A 60 0.62 -1.51 0.74
C ALA A 60 0.82 -0.03 0.36
N GLN A 61 1.41 0.79 1.23
CA GLN A 61 1.74 2.19 0.96
C GLN A 61 2.70 2.34 -0.22
N THR A 62 3.77 1.53 -0.25
CA THR A 62 4.73 1.54 -1.36
C THR A 62 4.08 1.14 -2.68
N ALA A 63 3.20 0.13 -2.65
CA ALA A 63 2.44 -0.28 -3.82
C ALA A 63 1.49 0.84 -4.31
N ALA A 64 0.78 1.51 -3.40
CA ALA A 64 -0.09 2.64 -3.72
C ALA A 64 0.69 3.79 -4.39
N LEU A 65 1.86 4.15 -3.85
CA LEU A 65 2.73 5.16 -4.45
C LEU A 65 3.22 4.75 -5.84
N SER A 66 3.62 3.50 -6.02
CA SER A 66 4.06 2.97 -7.32
C SER A 66 2.95 3.06 -8.37
N TYR A 67 1.73 2.62 -8.04
CA TYR A 67 0.57 2.70 -8.94
C TYR A 67 0.14 4.15 -9.21
N ASN A 68 0.31 5.05 -8.24
CA ASN A 68 0.05 6.47 -8.44
C ASN A 68 1.01 7.09 -9.48
N VAL A 69 2.30 6.75 -9.40
CA VAL A 69 3.30 7.18 -10.39
C VAL A 69 2.99 6.58 -11.76
N GLU A 70 2.63 5.30 -11.83
CA GLU A 70 2.23 4.62 -13.07
C GLU A 70 1.02 5.30 -13.70
N ALA A 71 -0.04 5.58 -12.93
CA ALA A 71 -1.23 6.27 -13.40
C ALA A 71 -0.91 7.68 -13.92
N SER A 72 -0.11 8.45 -13.18
CA SER A 72 0.32 9.80 -13.59
C SER A 72 1.10 9.78 -14.90
N ASN A 73 2.00 8.83 -15.09
CA ASN A 73 2.75 8.69 -16.33
C ASN A 73 1.81 8.33 -17.50
N LEU A 74 0.88 7.41 -17.30
CA LEU A 74 -0.09 7.02 -18.34
C LEU A 74 -0.99 8.19 -18.73
N TRP A 75 -1.45 9.00 -17.77
CA TRP A 75 -2.20 10.23 -18.04
C TRP A 75 -1.37 11.27 -18.80
N ALA A 76 -0.09 11.42 -18.48
CA ALA A 76 0.82 12.30 -19.21
C ALA A 76 0.97 11.85 -20.68
N PHE A 77 1.12 10.55 -20.94
CA PHE A 77 1.15 9.99 -22.28
C PHE A 77 -0.18 10.19 -23.03
N TYR A 78 -1.31 9.98 -22.36
CA TYR A 78 -2.63 10.26 -22.90
C TYR A 78 -2.77 11.74 -23.32
N GLN A 79 -2.36 12.66 -22.46
CA GLN A 79 -2.40 14.09 -22.76
C GLN A 79 -1.49 14.46 -23.94
N ALA A 80 -0.27 13.94 -23.98
CA ALA A 80 0.66 14.18 -25.08
C ALA A 80 0.11 13.68 -26.41
N LYS A 81 -0.52 12.49 -26.44
CA LYS A 81 -1.19 11.97 -27.65
C LYS A 81 -2.40 12.80 -28.03
N THR A 82 -3.19 13.27 -27.06
CA THR A 82 -4.32 14.17 -27.29
C THR A 82 -3.88 15.46 -27.98
N ILE A 83 -2.82 16.09 -27.47
CA ILE A 83 -2.27 17.33 -28.06
C ILE A 83 -1.80 17.07 -29.50
N ARG A 84 -1.04 15.99 -29.73
CA ARG A 84 -0.58 15.63 -31.08
C ARG A 84 -1.74 15.35 -32.03
N GLN A 85 -2.74 14.61 -31.58
CA GLN A 85 -3.93 14.33 -32.38
C GLN A 85 -4.67 15.60 -32.76
N THR A 86 -4.90 16.49 -31.79
CA THR A 86 -5.57 17.78 -32.03
C THR A 86 -4.79 18.65 -33.01
N ALA A 87 -3.45 18.68 -32.89
CA ALA A 87 -2.60 19.42 -33.84
C ALA A 87 -2.71 18.88 -35.27
N VAL A 88 -2.68 17.56 -35.46
CA VAL A 88 -2.82 16.94 -36.76
C VAL A 88 -4.24 17.13 -37.30
N GLN A 89 -5.28 17.08 -36.48
CA GLN A 89 -6.66 17.37 -36.85
C GLN A 89 -6.80 18.81 -37.34
N ALA A 90 -6.28 19.79 -36.59
CA ALA A 90 -6.30 21.19 -36.99
C ALA A 90 -5.58 21.42 -38.33
N ALA A 91 -4.40 20.82 -38.52
CA ALA A 91 -3.66 20.87 -39.77
C ALA A 91 -4.47 20.21 -40.92
N THR A 92 -5.15 19.10 -40.63
CA THR A 92 -6.01 18.41 -41.60
C THR A 92 -7.17 19.31 -42.08
N GLU A 93 -7.80 20.02 -41.14
CA GLU A 93 -8.91 20.95 -41.52
C GLU A 93 -8.40 22.13 -42.35
N LEU A 94 -7.26 22.71 -42.00
CA LEU A 94 -6.63 23.77 -42.80
C LEU A 94 -6.32 23.28 -44.22
N LEU A 95 -5.73 22.10 -44.36
CA LEU A 95 -5.38 21.52 -45.64
C LEU A 95 -6.65 21.20 -46.49
N LYS A 96 -7.74 20.79 -45.87
CA LYS A 96 -9.05 20.61 -46.56
C LYS A 96 -9.55 21.93 -47.09
N PHE A 97 -9.44 23.00 -46.32
CA PHE A 97 -9.88 24.34 -46.75
C PHE A 97 -9.06 24.85 -47.93
N ASP A 98 -7.74 24.69 -47.91
CA ASP A 98 -6.85 25.05 -49.00
C ASP A 98 -7.15 24.23 -50.27
N ARG A 99 -7.40 22.93 -50.11
CA ARG A 99 -7.79 22.05 -51.21
C ARG A 99 -9.08 22.50 -51.87
N MET A 100 -10.12 22.91 -51.11
CA MET A 100 -11.39 23.41 -51.66
C MET A 100 -11.18 24.65 -52.53
N LYS A 101 -10.23 25.54 -52.20
CA LYS A 101 -9.86 26.69 -53.02
C LYS A 101 -9.19 26.26 -54.32
N ILE A 102 -8.28 25.31 -54.26
CA ILE A 102 -7.46 24.84 -55.40
C ILE A 102 -8.29 23.99 -56.36
N ASP A 103 -9.28 23.21 -55.88
CA ASP A 103 -10.17 22.43 -56.73
C ASP A 103 -11.07 23.33 -57.64
N GLY A 104 -11.28 24.61 -57.25
CA GLY A 104 -11.97 25.64 -58.06
C GLY A 104 -11.07 26.35 -59.10
N GLU A 105 -9.75 26.15 -59.06
CA GLU A 105 -8.79 26.79 -59.93
C GLU A 105 -8.11 25.79 -60.88
N THR A 106 -7.50 26.30 -62.00
CA THR A 106 -6.74 25.46 -62.94
C THR A 106 -5.39 25.10 -62.38
N SER A 107 -5.40 24.27 -61.34
CA SER A 107 -4.17 23.83 -60.62
C SER A 107 -3.62 22.52 -61.19
N PRO A 108 -2.30 22.28 -61.17
CA PRO A 108 -1.68 21.05 -61.64
C PRO A 108 -2.22 19.80 -60.89
N ASP A 109 -2.55 18.75 -61.64
CA ASP A 109 -3.04 17.47 -61.07
C ASP A 109 -2.08 16.85 -60.06
N ALA A 110 -0.77 17.07 -60.26
CA ALA A 110 0.26 16.64 -59.31
C ALA A 110 0.07 17.27 -57.93
N LEU A 111 -0.30 18.54 -57.83
CA LEU A 111 -0.54 19.24 -56.58
C LEU A 111 -1.79 18.69 -55.86
N LYS A 112 -2.89 18.51 -56.62
CA LYS A 112 -4.12 17.92 -56.09
C LYS A 112 -3.92 16.54 -55.55
N LYS A 113 -3.13 15.71 -56.23
CA LYS A 113 -2.74 14.36 -55.76
C LYS A 113 -1.91 14.43 -54.49
N ALA A 114 -0.88 15.26 -54.45
CA ALA A 114 -0.02 15.39 -53.26
C ALA A 114 -0.80 15.84 -52.03
N MET A 115 -1.76 16.74 -52.16
CA MET A 115 -2.64 17.16 -51.07
C MET A 115 -3.57 16.01 -50.61
N ALA A 116 -4.11 15.23 -51.55
CA ALA A 116 -4.93 14.07 -51.22
C ALA A 116 -4.16 13.01 -50.45
N ASP A 117 -2.95 12.68 -50.89
CA ASP A 117 -2.06 11.71 -50.25
C ASP A 117 -1.68 12.18 -48.82
N ARG A 118 -1.47 13.48 -48.64
CA ARG A 118 -1.19 14.08 -47.33
C ARG A 118 -2.39 13.99 -46.40
N LEU A 119 -3.57 14.30 -46.88
CA LEU A 119 -4.82 14.19 -46.11
C LEU A 119 -5.06 12.76 -45.65
N ASP A 120 -4.91 11.77 -46.55
CA ASP A 120 -5.05 10.34 -46.20
C ASP A 120 -4.03 9.93 -45.12
N THR A 121 -2.77 10.34 -45.25
CA THR A 121 -1.73 10.06 -44.26
C THR A 121 -2.06 10.64 -42.91
N TRP A 122 -2.55 11.89 -42.85
CA TRP A 122 -2.90 12.53 -41.58
C TRP A 122 -4.14 11.92 -40.94
N GLN A 123 -5.16 11.54 -41.74
CA GLN A 123 -6.33 10.83 -41.24
C GLN A 123 -5.97 9.47 -40.62
N LYS A 124 -5.09 8.70 -41.27
CA LYS A 124 -4.54 7.47 -40.73
C LYS A 124 -3.76 7.70 -39.43
N THR A 125 -3.01 8.80 -39.37
CA THR A 125 -2.25 9.17 -38.14
C THR A 125 -3.20 9.53 -36.99
N VAL A 126 -4.27 10.28 -37.28
CA VAL A 126 -5.31 10.60 -36.28
C VAL A 126 -5.99 9.34 -35.76
N ALA A 127 -6.37 8.43 -36.67
CA ALA A 127 -6.99 7.16 -36.29
C ALA A 127 -6.06 6.30 -35.40
N ARG A 128 -4.75 6.25 -35.73
CA ARG A 128 -3.73 5.54 -34.94
C ARG A 128 -3.56 6.18 -33.56
N TYR A 129 -3.57 7.50 -33.44
CA TYR A 129 -3.52 8.15 -32.12
C TYR A 129 -4.75 7.86 -31.28
N GLU A 130 -5.90 7.69 -31.88
CA GLU A 130 -7.13 7.34 -31.16
C GLU A 130 -7.09 5.93 -30.61
N SER A 131 -6.68 4.94 -31.40
CA SER A 131 -6.53 3.56 -30.96
C SER A 131 -5.42 2.87 -31.76
N GLU A 132 -4.47 2.31 -31.05
CA GLU A 132 -3.35 1.54 -31.59
C GLU A 132 -3.15 0.30 -30.72
N PRO A 133 -4.03 -0.70 -30.81
CA PRO A 133 -3.91 -1.92 -30.03
C PRO A 133 -2.64 -2.66 -30.44
N ARG A 134 -1.76 -2.92 -29.48
CA ARG A 134 -0.55 -3.67 -29.73
C ARG A 134 -0.91 -5.13 -29.94
N GLN A 135 -0.75 -5.64 -31.14
CA GLN A 135 -0.81 -7.09 -31.42
C GLN A 135 0.40 -7.73 -30.69
N ARG A 136 0.14 -8.34 -29.53
CA ARG A 136 1.13 -9.19 -28.90
C ARG A 136 1.11 -10.50 -29.64
N GLU A 137 2.17 -10.78 -30.40
CA GLU A 137 2.42 -12.12 -30.90
C GLU A 137 2.41 -13.11 -29.73
N VAL A 138 1.43 -14.01 -29.78
CA VAL A 138 1.42 -15.33 -29.19
C VAL A 138 1.87 -15.45 -27.74
N ARG A 139 1.02 -15.04 -26.80
CA ARG A 139 0.81 -15.78 -25.57
C ARG A 139 -0.67 -15.70 -25.20
N LYS A 140 -1.24 -16.82 -24.76
CA LYS A 140 -2.64 -17.01 -24.37
C LYS A 140 -3.05 -16.11 -23.17
N GLU A 141 -3.02 -14.82 -23.37
CA GLU A 141 -3.48 -13.80 -22.45
C GLU A 141 -4.60 -12.99 -23.10
N ALA A 142 -5.57 -13.72 -23.69
CA ALA A 142 -6.78 -13.15 -24.28
C ALA A 142 -7.67 -12.40 -23.27
N ASP A 143 -7.36 -12.50 -21.96
CA ASP A 143 -8.13 -11.91 -20.87
C ASP A 143 -7.45 -10.74 -20.17
N LEU A 144 -6.42 -10.12 -20.78
CA LEU A 144 -5.84 -8.90 -20.21
C LEU A 144 -6.76 -7.70 -20.45
N ASN A 145 -7.63 -7.48 -19.50
CA ASN A 145 -8.30 -6.22 -19.28
C ASN A 145 -7.44 -5.39 -18.30
N PRO A 146 -6.81 -4.28 -18.69
CA PRO A 146 -7.10 -3.41 -19.84
C PRO A 146 -6.35 -3.77 -21.13
N PRO A 147 -6.86 -3.32 -22.31
CA PRO A 147 -6.25 -3.59 -23.61
C PRO A 147 -4.84 -2.97 -23.69
N TYR A 148 -3.88 -3.76 -24.15
CA TYR A 148 -2.52 -3.30 -24.40
C TYR A 148 -2.45 -2.49 -25.69
N GLY A 149 -1.84 -1.30 -25.63
CA GLY A 149 -1.67 -0.45 -26.80
C GLY A 149 -1.13 0.93 -26.44
N GLU A 150 -0.82 1.71 -27.48
CA GLU A 150 -0.29 3.06 -27.32
C GLU A 150 -1.29 4.15 -27.78
N GLY A 151 -2.48 3.78 -28.21
CA GLY A 151 -3.55 4.71 -28.51
C GLY A 151 -4.13 5.40 -27.27
N ARG A 152 -4.84 6.49 -27.46
CA ARG A 152 -5.49 7.23 -26.36
C ARG A 152 -6.44 6.36 -25.55
N ARG A 153 -7.24 5.51 -26.24
CA ARG A 153 -8.21 4.63 -25.57
C ARG A 153 -7.53 3.61 -24.69
N GLU A 154 -6.45 3.01 -25.19
CA GLU A 154 -5.65 2.02 -24.47
C GLU A 154 -4.94 2.67 -23.27
N LEU A 155 -4.32 3.83 -23.46
CA LEU A 155 -3.66 4.59 -22.39
C LEU A 155 -4.64 4.99 -21.29
N MET A 156 -5.83 5.46 -21.64
CA MET A 156 -6.89 5.78 -20.68
C MET A 156 -7.32 4.55 -19.87
N ALA A 157 -7.53 3.41 -20.55
CA ALA A 157 -7.91 2.16 -19.88
C ALA A 157 -6.82 1.68 -18.90
N LEU A 158 -5.53 1.78 -19.31
CA LEU A 158 -4.38 1.47 -18.45
C LEU A 158 -4.28 2.41 -17.24
N ALA A 159 -4.45 3.73 -17.46
CA ALA A 159 -4.42 4.71 -16.38
C ALA A 159 -5.50 4.44 -15.33
N LEU A 160 -6.74 4.21 -15.76
CA LEU A 160 -7.86 3.87 -14.87
C LEU A 160 -7.63 2.53 -14.15
N ALA A 161 -6.96 1.56 -14.79
CA ALA A 161 -6.60 0.31 -14.12
C ALA A 161 -5.52 0.51 -13.06
N ALA A 162 -4.52 1.36 -13.32
CA ALA A 162 -3.51 1.73 -12.34
C ALA A 162 -4.12 2.48 -11.15
N GLU A 163 -5.06 3.40 -11.40
CA GLU A 163 -5.80 4.08 -10.33
C GLU A 163 -6.57 3.11 -9.44
N ARG A 164 -7.29 2.15 -10.03
CA ARG A 164 -8.00 1.12 -9.23
C ARG A 164 -7.05 0.30 -8.36
N LYS A 165 -5.87 -0.07 -8.88
CA LYS A 165 -4.86 -0.78 -8.09
C LYS A 165 -4.31 0.09 -6.96
N ARG A 166 -4.08 1.39 -7.23
CA ARG A 166 -3.70 2.37 -6.20
C ARG A 166 -4.74 2.43 -5.10
N ASP A 167 -6.01 2.58 -5.45
CA ASP A 167 -7.11 2.71 -4.49
C ASP A 167 -7.23 1.45 -3.62
N THR A 168 -7.17 0.27 -4.23
CA THR A 168 -7.14 -1.00 -3.48
C THR A 168 -5.94 -1.10 -2.54
N ALA A 169 -4.75 -0.67 -2.97
CA ALA A 169 -3.57 -0.66 -2.12
C ALA A 169 -3.69 0.35 -0.97
N MET A 170 -4.33 1.50 -1.21
CA MET A 170 -4.58 2.53 -0.20
C MET A 170 -5.59 2.04 0.85
N GLU A 171 -6.68 1.38 0.45
CA GLU A 171 -7.62 0.77 1.38
C GLU A 171 -6.96 -0.28 2.28
N ARG A 172 -6.09 -1.14 1.71
CA ARG A 172 -5.28 -2.07 2.50
C ARG A 172 -4.40 -1.35 3.52
N TYR A 173 -3.73 -0.28 3.10
CA TYR A 173 -2.90 0.53 3.97
C TYR A 173 -3.70 1.06 5.16
N HIS A 174 -4.88 1.66 4.94
CA HIS A 174 -5.72 2.19 6.02
C HIS A 174 -6.15 1.11 7.02
N HIS A 175 -6.51 -0.10 6.57
CA HIS A 175 -6.82 -1.20 7.47
C HIS A 175 -5.63 -1.60 8.35
N TYR A 176 -4.42 -1.68 7.79
CA TYR A 176 -3.22 -2.00 8.54
C TYR A 176 -2.80 -0.88 9.49
N GLU A 177 -3.04 0.38 9.14
CA GLU A 177 -2.78 1.53 9.99
C GLU A 177 -3.67 1.52 11.25
N VAL A 178 -4.97 1.29 11.07
CA VAL A 178 -5.92 1.14 12.19
C VAL A 178 -5.56 -0.07 13.06
N ALA A 179 -5.19 -1.19 12.44
CA ALA A 179 -4.74 -2.39 13.16
C ALA A 179 -3.50 -2.09 14.00
N SER A 180 -2.50 -1.41 13.43
CA SER A 180 -1.26 -1.04 14.12
C SER A 180 -1.53 -0.11 15.30
N ALA A 181 -2.41 0.88 15.14
CA ALA A 181 -2.82 1.76 16.22
C ALA A 181 -3.49 0.99 17.38
N ALA A 182 -4.37 0.04 17.05
CA ALA A 182 -5.02 -0.80 18.07
C ALA A 182 -4.01 -1.66 18.83
N PHE A 183 -3.03 -2.25 18.15
CA PHE A 183 -1.95 -3.02 18.78
C PHE A 183 -1.06 -2.14 19.66
N GLN A 184 -0.68 -0.95 19.21
CA GLN A 184 0.14 -0.01 20.00
C GLN A 184 -0.57 0.39 21.29
N ILE A 185 -1.85 0.75 21.24
CA ILE A 185 -2.66 1.08 22.42
C ILE A 185 -2.77 -0.16 23.32
N GLY A 186 -2.99 -1.35 22.74
CA GLY A 186 -3.05 -2.61 23.49
C GLY A 186 -1.77 -2.91 24.28
N ILE A 187 -0.60 -2.69 23.69
CA ILE A 187 0.71 -2.84 24.38
C ILE A 187 0.81 -1.87 25.55
N VAL A 188 0.44 -0.60 25.36
CA VAL A 188 0.50 0.43 26.41
C VAL A 188 -0.40 0.03 27.58
N LEU A 189 -1.63 -0.41 27.34
CA LEU A 189 -2.57 -0.84 28.37
C LEU A 189 -2.11 -2.10 29.10
N ALA A 190 -1.58 -3.08 28.36
CA ALA A 190 -1.00 -4.27 28.95
C ALA A 190 0.21 -3.94 29.85
N SER A 191 1.08 -3.03 29.41
CA SER A 191 2.22 -2.55 30.20
C SER A 191 1.76 -1.81 31.46
N ALA A 192 0.72 -0.99 31.37
CA ALA A 192 0.13 -0.33 32.53
C ALA A 192 -0.42 -1.32 33.56
N THR A 193 -0.93 -2.49 33.13
CA THR A 193 -1.39 -3.54 34.07
C THR A 193 -0.26 -4.04 34.96
N VAL A 194 0.96 -4.19 34.43
CA VAL A 194 2.11 -4.67 35.21
C VAL A 194 2.45 -3.69 36.35
N ILE A 195 2.28 -2.38 36.09
CA ILE A 195 2.59 -1.32 37.05
C ILE A 195 1.46 -1.15 38.07
N THR A 196 0.21 -1.12 37.58
CA THR A 196 -0.96 -0.78 38.42
C THR A 196 -1.62 -1.98 39.09
N GLY A 197 -1.38 -3.19 38.59
CA GLY A 197 -2.06 -4.41 39.03
C GLY A 197 -3.54 -4.50 38.57
N MET A 198 -4.02 -3.56 37.76
CA MET A 198 -5.44 -3.52 37.32
C MET A 198 -5.69 -4.50 36.16
N ILE A 199 -6.23 -5.67 36.45
CA ILE A 199 -6.54 -6.72 35.45
C ILE A 199 -7.52 -6.24 34.36
N ALA A 200 -8.38 -5.26 34.64
CA ALA A 200 -9.29 -4.67 33.67
C ALA A 200 -8.56 -4.13 32.43
N LEU A 201 -7.36 -3.53 32.60
CA LEU A 201 -6.54 -3.03 31.49
C LEU A 201 -6.05 -4.15 30.58
N THR A 202 -5.74 -5.34 31.15
CA THR A 202 -5.37 -6.52 30.34
C THR A 202 -6.53 -6.96 29.45
N TRP A 203 -7.76 -6.98 29.96
CA TRP A 203 -8.92 -7.34 29.15
C TRP A 203 -9.15 -6.35 28.03
N LEU A 204 -9.01 -5.06 28.30
CA LEU A 204 -9.12 -4.02 27.27
C LEU A 204 -8.03 -4.17 26.20
N ALA A 205 -6.78 -4.47 26.61
CA ALA A 205 -5.68 -4.77 25.68
C ALA A 205 -5.98 -5.97 24.80
N VAL A 206 -6.57 -7.04 25.34
CA VAL A 206 -6.98 -8.22 24.56
C VAL A 206 -8.08 -7.85 23.53
N VAL A 207 -9.07 -7.08 23.94
CA VAL A 207 -10.15 -6.64 23.03
C VAL A 207 -9.57 -5.82 21.87
N LEU A 208 -8.65 -4.88 22.17
CA LEU A 208 -7.99 -4.09 21.13
C LEU A 208 -7.10 -4.96 20.22
N ALA A 209 -6.39 -5.93 20.78
CA ALA A 209 -5.60 -6.87 19.99
C ALA A 209 -6.45 -7.71 19.05
N CYS A 210 -7.61 -8.20 19.52
CA CYS A 210 -8.58 -8.91 18.67
C CYS A 210 -9.15 -8.00 17.57
N GLY A 211 -9.45 -6.74 17.89
CA GLY A 211 -9.85 -5.72 16.91
C GLY A 211 -8.77 -5.48 15.86
N GLY A 212 -7.51 -5.31 16.28
CA GLY A 212 -6.37 -5.17 15.39
C GLY A 212 -6.20 -6.37 14.45
N LEU A 213 -6.33 -7.60 14.98
CA LEU A 213 -6.29 -8.81 14.17
C LEU A 213 -7.43 -8.85 13.14
N ALA A 214 -8.64 -8.45 13.52
CA ALA A 214 -9.78 -8.38 12.60
C ALA A 214 -9.52 -7.39 11.46
N PHE A 215 -9.03 -6.18 11.76
CA PHE A 215 -8.66 -5.21 10.72
C PHE A 215 -7.50 -5.69 9.83
N THR A 216 -6.50 -6.35 10.40
CA THR A 216 -5.41 -6.96 9.60
C THR A 216 -5.97 -8.01 8.64
N ALA A 217 -6.89 -8.86 9.11
CA ALA A 217 -7.53 -9.88 8.27
C ALA A 217 -8.41 -9.26 7.17
N ILE A 218 -9.19 -8.22 7.49
CA ILE A 218 -10.00 -7.49 6.49
C ILE A 218 -9.11 -6.88 5.42
N GLY A 219 -8.04 -6.17 5.81
CA GLY A 219 -7.10 -5.58 4.86
C GLY A 219 -6.42 -6.60 3.94
N PHE A 220 -6.22 -7.84 4.42
CA PHE A 220 -5.63 -8.91 3.62
C PHE A 220 -6.63 -9.59 2.68
N PHE A 221 -7.81 -10.00 3.17
CA PHE A 221 -8.76 -10.83 2.43
C PHE A 221 -9.87 -10.03 1.72
N ALA A 222 -10.29 -8.91 2.27
CA ALA A 222 -11.46 -8.17 1.80
C ALA A 222 -11.31 -6.65 2.01
N PRO A 223 -10.32 -5.98 1.35
CA PRO A 223 -10.02 -4.57 1.59
C PRO A 223 -11.21 -3.64 1.31
N HIS A 224 -12.10 -4.02 0.39
CA HIS A 224 -13.31 -3.24 0.06
C HIS A 224 -14.51 -3.50 0.96
N ALA A 225 -14.41 -4.39 1.99
CA ALA A 225 -15.54 -4.74 2.84
C ALA A 225 -15.96 -3.61 3.79
N VAL A 226 -15.01 -2.76 4.18
CA VAL A 226 -15.21 -1.62 5.08
C VAL A 226 -14.48 -0.42 4.51
N HIS A 227 -15.22 0.59 4.07
CA HIS A 227 -14.64 1.88 3.70
C HIS A 227 -14.39 2.68 4.98
N LEU A 228 -13.14 2.96 5.27
CA LEU A 228 -12.74 3.68 6.48
C LEU A 228 -12.71 5.20 6.28
N PHE A 229 -12.51 5.67 5.03
CA PHE A 229 -12.47 7.10 4.65
C PHE A 229 -12.89 7.29 3.19
#